data_c71dc7b7befd0c3e399ef6c6b1d86c3f
#
_entry.id   c71dc7b7befd0c3e399ef6c6b1d86c3f
#
_cell.length_a   1.000
_cell.length_b   1.000
_cell.length_c   1.000
_cell.angle_alpha   90.00
_cell.angle_beta   90.00
_cell.angle_gamma   90.00
#
_symmetry.space_group_name_H-M   'P 1'
#
loop_
_entity.id
_entity.type
_entity.pdbx_description
1 polymer ?
#
loop_
_entity_poly.entity_id
_entity_poly.type
_entity_poly.pdbx_seq_one_letter_code
_entity_poly.pdbx_strand_id
1 'polypeptide(L)'
;MLRNRLELLLFVVIAFVGVLPALLQPLAMVGDGVDAYGTWWFFDWIKTCIEHGGDPSFTRWFFWPFGKDNFAHTGNNFVDAVLSVPLQWLLGARYQPVWIMLVLVGNALSFRPLALLLLGDEDRSFVASLLWMVNPYTLFEITAGRPTQAFLWYVPAVPYFLIRVAREGGWKHAAWLGVACAVVAWSYWYQAIFVALLLIPVALSELRSAGSRRGTILRWGAALGLALGLVAPAAIPMARLWSSGGTPGGTPEKQSIFALPGALGNSVGAEFQGLALMEQYGARVFSNFMWGVPLILAL
;
A
#
# COMPACT_ATOMS: atom_id res chain seq x y z
N MET A 1 -9.54 -21.52 19.23
CA MET A 1 -10.04 -21.81 17.88
C MET A 1 -11.40 -21.15 17.56
N LEU A 2 -12.42 -21.25 18.41
CA LEU A 2 -13.75 -20.68 18.16
C LEU A 2 -13.70 -19.14 18.00
N ARG A 3 -12.99 -18.45 18.88
CA ARG A 3 -12.80 -17.00 18.88
C ARG A 3 -12.22 -16.51 17.55
N ASN A 4 -11.13 -17.10 17.05
CA ASN A 4 -10.50 -16.67 15.79
C ASN A 4 -11.45 -16.84 14.59
N ARG A 5 -12.35 -17.84 14.64
CA ARG A 5 -13.38 -18.01 13.60
C ARG A 5 -14.46 -16.93 13.67
N LEU A 6 -14.84 -16.52 14.88
CA LEU A 6 -15.81 -15.46 15.11
C LEU A 6 -15.27 -14.09 14.65
N GLU A 7 -14.00 -13.79 14.95
CA GLU A 7 -13.32 -12.58 14.50
C GLU A 7 -13.23 -12.53 12.96
N LEU A 8 -12.81 -13.64 12.33
CA LEU A 8 -12.78 -13.74 10.87
C LEU A 8 -14.17 -13.54 10.27
N LEU A 9 -15.20 -14.19 10.85
CA LEU A 9 -16.58 -14.02 10.38
C LEU A 9 -17.02 -12.55 10.47
N LEU A 10 -16.67 -11.86 11.55
CA LEU A 10 -17.02 -10.45 11.71
C LEU A 10 -16.32 -9.56 10.68
N PHE A 11 -15.02 -9.79 10.40
CA PHE A 11 -14.32 -9.08 9.32
C PHE A 11 -15.00 -9.31 7.97
N VAL A 12 -15.36 -10.56 7.67
CA VAL A 12 -16.04 -10.90 6.41
C VAL A 12 -17.42 -10.25 6.33
N VAL A 13 -18.22 -10.27 7.39
CA VAL A 13 -19.55 -9.64 7.43
C VAL A 13 -19.45 -8.13 7.23
N ILE A 14 -18.53 -7.46 7.92
CA ILE A 14 -18.33 -6.01 7.78
C ILE A 14 -17.87 -5.66 6.36
N ALA A 15 -16.92 -6.41 5.81
CA ALA A 15 -16.45 -6.21 4.43
C ALA A 15 -17.60 -6.44 3.42
N PHE A 16 -18.37 -7.51 3.60
CA PHE A 16 -19.52 -7.81 2.75
C PHE A 16 -20.57 -6.69 2.76
N VAL A 17 -20.92 -6.20 3.95
CA VAL A 17 -21.86 -5.07 4.08
C VAL A 17 -21.29 -3.82 3.41
N GLY A 18 -19.99 -3.54 3.57
CA GLY A 18 -19.33 -2.40 2.95
C GLY A 18 -19.31 -2.43 1.42
N VAL A 19 -19.22 -3.62 0.82
CA VAL A 19 -19.21 -3.78 -0.65
C VAL A 19 -20.57 -4.17 -1.23
N LEU A 20 -21.61 -4.32 -0.40
CA LEU A 20 -22.93 -4.75 -0.84
C LEU A 20 -23.51 -3.95 -2.01
N PRO A 21 -23.41 -2.61 -2.07
CA PRO A 21 -23.88 -1.84 -3.22
C PRO A 21 -23.20 -2.24 -4.53
N ALA A 22 -21.91 -2.51 -4.49
CA ALA A 22 -21.15 -2.96 -5.66
C ALA A 22 -21.47 -4.41 -6.05
N LEU A 23 -21.75 -5.28 -5.07
CA LEU A 23 -22.21 -6.66 -5.34
C LEU A 23 -23.60 -6.70 -6.00
N LEU A 24 -24.47 -5.74 -5.69
CA LEU A 24 -25.78 -5.61 -6.33
C LEU A 24 -25.70 -5.07 -7.76
N GLN A 25 -24.59 -4.43 -8.12
CA GLN A 25 -24.29 -3.93 -9.47
C GLN A 25 -22.93 -4.49 -9.97
N PRO A 26 -22.78 -5.79 -10.09
CA PRO A 26 -21.48 -6.44 -10.24
C PRO A 26 -20.77 -6.18 -11.57
N LEU A 27 -21.44 -5.56 -12.54
CA LEU A 27 -20.86 -5.12 -13.82
C LEU A 27 -20.50 -3.63 -13.82
N ALA A 28 -20.91 -2.88 -12.80
CA ALA A 28 -20.45 -1.53 -12.61
C ALA A 28 -19.00 -1.53 -12.10
N MET A 29 -18.19 -0.62 -12.63
CA MET A 29 -16.83 -0.44 -12.15
C MET A 29 -16.85 0.07 -10.71
N VAL A 30 -16.03 -0.52 -9.84
CA VAL A 30 -15.91 -0.05 -8.45
C VAL A 30 -15.07 1.23 -8.40
N GLY A 31 -15.67 2.28 -7.83
CA GLY A 31 -15.09 3.61 -7.72
C GLY A 31 -15.52 4.55 -8.84
N ASP A 32 -15.53 5.84 -8.54
CA ASP A 32 -16.03 6.91 -9.41
C ASP A 32 -14.93 7.86 -9.91
N GLY A 33 -13.70 7.68 -9.44
CA GLY A 33 -12.56 8.53 -9.80
C GLY A 33 -11.99 8.25 -11.20
N VAL A 34 -11.35 9.27 -11.79
CA VAL A 34 -10.65 9.14 -13.07
C VAL A 34 -9.58 8.04 -13.03
N ASP A 35 -8.93 7.84 -11.88
CA ASP A 35 -7.90 6.84 -11.68
C ASP A 35 -8.44 5.40 -11.75
N ALA A 36 -9.75 5.20 -11.54
CA ALA A 36 -10.38 3.89 -11.58
C ALA A 36 -10.16 3.18 -12.93
N TYR A 37 -10.33 3.90 -14.04
CA TYR A 37 -10.12 3.33 -15.38
C TYR A 37 -8.69 2.82 -15.56
N GLY A 38 -7.70 3.62 -15.16
CA GLY A 38 -6.30 3.24 -15.26
C GLY A 38 -5.92 2.07 -14.36
N THR A 39 -6.46 2.03 -13.15
CA THR A 39 -6.18 0.97 -12.18
C THR A 39 -6.77 -0.36 -12.63
N TRP A 40 -8.07 -0.40 -12.92
CA TRP A 40 -8.72 -1.64 -13.36
C TRP A 40 -8.21 -2.12 -14.72
N TRP A 41 -7.88 -1.19 -15.64
CA TRP A 41 -7.20 -1.55 -16.88
C TRP A 41 -5.86 -2.26 -16.60
N PHE A 42 -5.07 -1.79 -15.65
CA PHE A 42 -3.78 -2.40 -15.32
C PHE A 42 -3.95 -3.81 -14.76
N PHE A 43 -5.01 -4.06 -13.99
CA PHE A 43 -5.35 -5.41 -13.53
C PHE A 43 -5.65 -6.35 -14.71
N ASP A 44 -6.45 -5.91 -15.67
CA ASP A 44 -6.75 -6.67 -16.90
C ASP A 44 -5.50 -6.85 -17.77
N TRP A 45 -4.62 -5.84 -17.82
CA TRP A 45 -3.36 -5.92 -18.54
C TRP A 45 -2.44 -7.01 -17.94
N ILE A 46 -2.26 -7.06 -16.64
CA ILE A 46 -1.47 -8.10 -15.96
C ILE A 46 -2.03 -9.49 -16.24
N LYS A 47 -3.35 -9.67 -16.16
CA LYS A 47 -4.00 -10.93 -16.52
C LYS A 47 -3.69 -11.30 -17.97
N THR A 48 -3.84 -10.36 -18.90
CA THR A 48 -3.56 -10.56 -20.34
C THR A 48 -2.12 -10.98 -20.57
N CYS A 49 -1.16 -10.35 -19.89
CA CYS A 49 0.26 -10.73 -19.97
C CYS A 49 0.50 -12.16 -19.47
N ILE A 50 -0.15 -12.56 -18.38
CA ILE A 50 -0.04 -13.93 -17.83
C ILE A 50 -0.64 -14.95 -18.82
N GLU A 51 -1.77 -14.66 -19.41
CA GLU A 51 -2.47 -15.56 -20.35
C GLU A 51 -1.72 -15.75 -21.67
N HIS A 52 -1.07 -14.71 -22.16
CA HIS A 52 -0.47 -14.69 -23.50
C HIS A 52 1.07 -14.61 -23.49
N GLY A 53 1.71 -14.65 -22.32
CA GLY A 53 3.16 -14.55 -22.22
C GLY A 53 3.69 -13.15 -22.57
N GLY A 54 2.93 -12.10 -22.33
CA GLY A 54 3.29 -10.72 -22.62
C GLY A 54 4.26 -10.11 -21.58
N ASP A 55 4.87 -8.97 -21.95
CA ASP A 55 5.70 -8.18 -21.05
C ASP A 55 4.83 -7.21 -20.23
N PRO A 56 4.69 -7.38 -18.91
CA PRO A 56 3.90 -6.48 -18.08
C PRO A 56 4.50 -5.07 -17.94
N SER A 57 5.80 -4.93 -18.16
CA SER A 57 6.52 -3.66 -18.00
C SER A 57 6.24 -2.66 -19.12
N PHE A 58 5.83 -3.14 -20.29
CA PHE A 58 5.66 -2.29 -21.48
C PHE A 58 4.36 -2.61 -22.22
N THR A 59 3.68 -1.56 -22.69
CA THR A 59 2.49 -1.70 -23.55
C THR A 59 2.47 -0.72 -24.70
N ARG A 60 1.95 -1.16 -25.85
CA ARG A 60 1.64 -0.29 -26.99
C ARG A 60 0.15 0.05 -27.08
N TRP A 61 -0.65 -0.36 -26.13
CA TRP A 61 -2.08 0.00 -26.09
C TRP A 61 -2.30 1.46 -25.71
N PHE A 62 -1.26 2.10 -25.10
CA PHE A 62 -1.22 3.53 -24.88
C PHE A 62 -0.11 4.18 -25.69
N PHE A 63 -0.34 5.42 -26.15
CA PHE A 63 0.62 6.25 -26.87
C PHE A 63 1.17 5.59 -28.14
N TRP A 64 0.31 4.90 -28.90
CA TRP A 64 0.70 4.31 -30.18
C TRP A 64 1.31 5.35 -31.13
N PRO A 65 2.40 5.07 -31.87
CA PRO A 65 3.14 3.80 -31.92
C PRO A 65 4.23 3.65 -30.86
N PHE A 66 4.48 4.65 -30.01
CA PHE A 66 5.63 4.73 -29.11
C PHE A 66 5.51 3.77 -27.90
N GLY A 67 4.29 3.59 -27.39
CA GLY A 67 4.04 2.77 -26.24
C GLY A 67 4.28 3.47 -24.90
N LYS A 68 4.12 2.73 -23.81
CA LYS A 68 4.28 3.20 -22.45
C LYS A 68 5.05 2.18 -21.62
N ASP A 69 6.07 2.62 -20.90
CA ASP A 69 6.71 1.87 -19.84
C ASP A 69 5.83 1.95 -18.57
N ASN A 70 5.23 0.82 -18.20
CA ASN A 70 4.32 0.78 -17.07
C ASN A 70 5.06 0.93 -15.75
N PHE A 71 6.25 0.36 -15.60
CA PHE A 71 7.00 0.43 -14.34
C PHE A 71 7.57 1.82 -14.09
N ALA A 72 7.88 2.58 -15.14
CA ALA A 72 8.39 3.94 -15.02
C ALA A 72 7.29 4.98 -14.75
N HIS A 73 6.06 4.74 -15.20
CA HIS A 73 4.99 5.74 -15.18
C HIS A 73 3.84 5.48 -14.22
N THR A 74 3.71 4.26 -13.71
CA THR A 74 2.64 3.91 -12.76
C THR A 74 3.19 3.79 -11.36
N GLY A 75 2.32 3.79 -10.37
CA GLY A 75 2.67 3.53 -8.98
C GLY A 75 3.03 2.06 -8.70
N ASN A 76 3.30 1.29 -9.71
CA ASN A 76 3.51 -0.14 -9.84
C ASN A 76 2.23 -0.97 -9.85
N ASN A 77 1.35 -0.94 -8.91
CA ASN A 77 0.07 -1.71 -8.86
C ASN A 77 0.23 -3.20 -9.22
N PHE A 78 1.46 -3.75 -9.07
CA PHE A 78 1.79 -5.05 -9.65
C PHE A 78 1.33 -6.21 -8.77
N VAL A 79 1.56 -6.10 -7.45
CA VAL A 79 1.32 -7.22 -6.52
C VAL A 79 -0.16 -7.55 -6.42
N ASP A 80 -0.98 -6.57 -6.22
CA ASP A 80 -2.44 -6.72 -6.10
C ASP A 80 -3.08 -7.12 -7.43
N ALA A 81 -2.60 -6.58 -8.56
CA ALA A 81 -3.03 -7.01 -9.88
C ALA A 81 -2.76 -8.50 -10.11
N VAL A 82 -1.53 -8.99 -9.82
CA VAL A 82 -1.18 -10.42 -9.92
C VAL A 82 -2.04 -11.28 -8.99
N LEU A 83 -2.22 -10.85 -7.73
CA LEU A 83 -3.02 -11.59 -6.76
C LEU A 83 -4.50 -11.66 -7.12
N SER A 84 -5.01 -10.70 -7.89
CA SER A 84 -6.39 -10.68 -8.35
C SER A 84 -6.66 -11.62 -9.53
N VAL A 85 -5.65 -12.06 -10.27
CA VAL A 85 -5.81 -12.85 -11.51
C VAL A 85 -6.63 -14.13 -11.33
N PRO A 86 -6.42 -14.95 -10.30
CA PRO A 86 -7.25 -16.13 -10.09
C PRO A 86 -8.74 -15.78 -9.93
N LEU A 87 -9.02 -14.64 -9.28
CA LEU A 87 -10.38 -14.17 -9.09
C LEU A 87 -10.99 -13.64 -10.40
N GLN A 88 -10.18 -12.99 -11.23
CA GLN A 88 -10.58 -12.54 -12.56
C GLN A 88 -10.93 -13.74 -13.47
N TRP A 89 -10.18 -14.85 -13.39
CA TRP A 89 -10.51 -16.06 -14.13
C TRP A 89 -11.82 -16.70 -13.65
N LEU A 90 -12.06 -16.68 -12.34
CA LEU A 90 -13.24 -17.32 -11.76
C LEU A 90 -14.53 -16.51 -12.00
N LEU A 91 -14.46 -15.18 -11.87
CA LEU A 91 -15.63 -14.31 -11.84
C LEU A 91 -15.76 -13.40 -13.07
N GLY A 92 -14.77 -13.35 -13.96
CA GLY A 92 -14.74 -12.44 -15.09
C GLY A 92 -14.88 -10.98 -14.61
N ALA A 93 -15.66 -10.17 -15.31
CA ALA A 93 -15.88 -8.76 -15.00
C ALA A 93 -16.49 -8.49 -13.59
N ARG A 94 -17.04 -9.53 -12.94
CA ARG A 94 -17.67 -9.42 -11.61
C ARG A 94 -16.68 -9.52 -10.46
N TYR A 95 -15.37 -9.63 -10.71
CA TYR A 95 -14.38 -9.86 -9.67
C TYR A 95 -14.15 -8.65 -8.75
N GLN A 96 -14.36 -7.42 -9.24
CA GLN A 96 -13.97 -6.19 -8.55
C GLN A 96 -14.54 -6.07 -7.12
N PRO A 97 -15.86 -6.18 -6.89
CA PRO A 97 -16.39 -6.07 -5.53
C PRO A 97 -15.89 -7.18 -4.59
N VAL A 98 -15.68 -8.39 -5.12
CA VAL A 98 -15.13 -9.51 -4.34
C VAL A 98 -13.66 -9.26 -4.02
N TRP A 99 -12.89 -8.67 -4.95
CA TRP A 99 -11.52 -8.24 -4.70
C TRP A 99 -11.45 -7.20 -3.58
N ILE A 100 -12.30 -6.18 -3.61
CA ILE A 100 -12.37 -5.17 -2.54
C ILE A 100 -12.73 -5.80 -1.18
N MET A 101 -13.66 -6.74 -1.16
CA MET A 101 -13.98 -7.48 0.07
C MET A 101 -12.73 -8.21 0.62
N LEU A 102 -11.97 -8.88 -0.24
CA LEU A 102 -10.72 -9.54 0.15
C LEU A 102 -9.67 -8.53 0.63
N VAL A 103 -9.55 -7.37 -0.03
CA VAL A 103 -8.65 -6.29 0.40
C VAL A 103 -8.97 -5.86 1.83
N LEU A 104 -10.22 -5.61 2.15
CA LEU A 104 -10.64 -5.21 3.49
C LEU A 104 -10.33 -6.29 4.53
N VAL A 105 -10.76 -7.52 4.30
CA VAL A 105 -10.51 -8.64 5.23
C VAL A 105 -9.01 -8.86 5.42
N GLY A 106 -8.25 -8.86 4.34
CA GLY A 106 -6.81 -9.04 4.39
C GLY A 106 -6.07 -7.91 5.11
N ASN A 107 -6.55 -6.67 5.00
CA ASN A 107 -6.03 -5.54 5.78
C ASN A 107 -6.17 -5.82 7.29
N ALA A 108 -7.35 -6.29 7.75
CA ALA A 108 -7.55 -6.65 9.15
C ALA A 108 -6.60 -7.78 9.60
N LEU A 109 -6.56 -8.86 8.84
CA LEU A 109 -5.78 -10.04 9.17
C LEU A 109 -4.27 -9.78 9.18
N SER A 110 -3.78 -8.97 8.26
CA SER A 110 -2.35 -8.62 8.15
C SER A 110 -1.90 -7.68 9.26
N PHE A 111 -2.77 -6.81 9.76
CA PHE A 111 -2.45 -5.89 10.84
C PHE A 111 -2.44 -6.57 12.22
N ARG A 112 -3.24 -7.62 12.40
CA ARG A 112 -3.42 -8.28 13.70
C ARG A 112 -2.13 -8.74 14.39
N PRO A 113 -1.14 -9.36 13.70
CA PRO A 113 0.13 -9.72 14.31
C PRO A 113 0.92 -8.52 14.86
N LEU A 114 0.93 -7.41 14.14
CA LEU A 114 1.57 -6.18 14.59
C LEU A 114 0.83 -5.61 15.81
N ALA A 115 -0.50 -5.52 15.74
CA ALA A 115 -1.31 -5.06 16.86
C ALA A 115 -1.08 -5.90 18.13
N LEU A 116 -1.03 -7.23 17.99
CA LEU A 116 -0.75 -8.12 19.10
C LEU A 116 0.67 -7.94 19.67
N LEU A 117 1.66 -7.74 18.80
CA LEU A 117 3.04 -7.46 19.22
C LEU A 117 3.15 -6.16 20.03
N LEU A 118 2.37 -5.14 19.68
CA LEU A 118 2.42 -3.82 20.32
C LEU A 118 1.54 -3.73 21.58
N LEU A 119 0.34 -4.31 21.53
CA LEU A 119 -0.67 -4.16 22.57
C LEU A 119 -0.65 -5.30 23.59
N GLY A 120 -0.12 -6.47 23.24
CA GLY A 120 -0.04 -7.65 24.10
C GLY A 120 -1.40 -8.21 24.54
N ASP A 121 -2.51 -7.74 23.95
CA ASP A 121 -3.88 -8.09 24.31
C ASP A 121 -4.69 -8.43 23.06
N GLU A 122 -5.38 -9.56 23.10
CA GLU A 122 -6.11 -10.10 21.96
C GLU A 122 -7.33 -9.26 21.59
N ASP A 123 -8.07 -8.73 22.58
CA ASP A 123 -9.29 -7.95 22.33
C ASP A 123 -8.94 -6.58 21.75
N ARG A 124 -7.93 -5.93 22.33
CA ARG A 124 -7.41 -4.67 21.79
C ARG A 124 -6.84 -4.84 20.38
N SER A 125 -6.13 -5.94 20.15
CA SER A 125 -5.59 -6.25 18.82
C SER A 125 -6.67 -6.50 17.79
N PHE A 126 -7.77 -7.14 18.17
CA PHE A 126 -8.94 -7.30 17.31
C PHE A 126 -9.57 -5.95 16.95
N VAL A 127 -9.83 -5.09 17.96
CA VAL A 127 -10.40 -3.76 17.72
C VAL A 127 -9.47 -2.91 16.84
N ALA A 128 -8.16 -2.93 17.11
CA ALA A 128 -7.18 -2.22 16.28
C ALA A 128 -7.17 -2.72 14.84
N SER A 129 -7.32 -4.03 14.63
CA SER A 129 -7.40 -4.62 13.28
C SER A 129 -8.68 -4.23 12.56
N LEU A 130 -9.79 -4.13 13.28
CA LEU A 130 -11.05 -3.66 12.73
C LEU A 130 -10.94 -2.19 12.30
N LEU A 131 -10.36 -1.34 13.14
CA LEU A 131 -10.13 0.07 12.81
C LEU A 131 -9.17 0.22 11.62
N TRP A 132 -8.14 -0.63 11.53
CA TRP A 132 -7.26 -0.67 10.37
C TRP A 132 -7.98 -1.06 9.08
N MET A 133 -8.89 -2.02 9.14
CA MET A 133 -9.69 -2.50 8.01
C MET A 133 -10.57 -1.40 7.41
N VAL A 134 -11.28 -0.66 8.28
CA VAL A 134 -12.28 0.34 7.88
C VAL A 134 -11.80 1.77 8.05
N ASN A 135 -10.49 1.97 8.07
CA ASN A 135 -9.94 3.31 8.21
C ASN A 135 -10.38 4.25 7.07
N PRO A 136 -10.50 5.55 7.35
CA PRO A 136 -11.00 6.53 6.37
C PRO A 136 -10.17 6.57 5.07
N TYR A 137 -8.86 6.38 5.15
CA TYR A 137 -8.00 6.33 3.97
C TYR A 137 -8.38 5.15 3.06
N THR A 138 -8.46 3.93 3.61
CA THR A 138 -8.82 2.73 2.83
C THR A 138 -10.18 2.90 2.16
N LEU A 139 -11.18 3.36 2.90
CA LEU A 139 -12.53 3.57 2.35
C LEU A 139 -12.55 4.65 1.27
N PHE A 140 -11.82 5.74 1.49
CA PHE A 140 -11.69 6.81 0.50
C PHE A 140 -11.01 6.31 -0.79
N GLU A 141 -9.91 5.55 -0.70
CA GLU A 141 -9.20 5.05 -1.87
C GLU A 141 -10.06 4.05 -2.67
N ILE A 142 -10.88 3.24 -1.98
CA ILE A 142 -11.84 2.34 -2.64
C ILE A 142 -12.89 3.16 -3.42
N THR A 143 -13.50 4.16 -2.80
CA THR A 143 -14.52 4.98 -3.47
C THR A 143 -13.95 5.81 -4.60
N ALA A 144 -12.70 6.25 -4.51
CA ALA A 144 -11.99 6.94 -5.56
C ALA A 144 -11.50 6.03 -6.70
N GLY A 145 -11.80 4.72 -6.65
CA GLY A 145 -11.40 3.74 -7.66
C GLY A 145 -9.91 3.43 -7.68
N ARG A 146 -9.25 3.52 -6.53
CA ARG A 146 -7.82 3.24 -6.36
C ARG A 146 -7.57 2.07 -5.41
N PRO A 147 -8.04 0.85 -5.75
CA PRO A 147 -7.94 -0.32 -4.88
C PRO A 147 -6.51 -0.68 -4.48
N THR A 148 -5.51 -0.41 -5.33
CA THR A 148 -4.10 -0.62 -5.00
C THR A 148 -3.66 0.21 -3.80
N GLN A 149 -4.14 1.44 -3.68
CA GLN A 149 -3.82 2.29 -2.54
C GLN A 149 -4.52 1.81 -1.27
N ALA A 150 -5.70 1.20 -1.39
CA ALA A 150 -6.42 0.58 -0.30
C ALA A 150 -5.85 -0.78 0.13
N PHE A 151 -5.04 -1.42 -0.72
CA PHE A 151 -4.42 -2.73 -0.49
C PHE A 151 -3.20 -2.60 0.43
N LEU A 152 -3.40 -2.82 1.73
CA LEU A 152 -2.40 -2.58 2.78
C LEU A 152 -1.89 -3.87 3.46
N TRP A 153 -2.09 -5.06 2.87
CA TRP A 153 -1.77 -6.34 3.50
C TRP A 153 -0.30 -6.47 3.95
N TYR A 154 0.60 -5.87 3.21
CA TYR A 154 2.05 -5.96 3.41
C TYR A 154 2.59 -4.81 4.27
N VAL A 155 1.86 -3.71 4.39
CA VAL A 155 2.32 -2.53 5.12
C VAL A 155 2.61 -2.84 6.60
N PRO A 156 1.75 -3.54 7.35
CA PRO A 156 2.02 -3.89 8.75
C PRO A 156 3.18 -4.87 8.94
N ALA A 157 3.52 -5.65 7.92
CA ALA A 157 4.63 -6.59 8.00
C ALA A 157 5.98 -5.88 8.13
N VAL A 158 6.12 -4.67 7.59
CA VAL A 158 7.38 -3.92 7.64
C VAL A 158 7.72 -3.52 9.09
N PRO A 159 6.91 -2.75 9.83
CA PRO A 159 7.18 -2.47 11.24
C PRO A 159 7.21 -3.73 12.09
N TYR A 160 6.38 -4.73 11.83
CA TYR A 160 6.40 -5.98 12.55
C TYR A 160 7.78 -6.66 12.50
N PHE A 161 8.33 -6.87 11.31
CA PHE A 161 9.64 -7.50 11.17
C PHE A 161 10.79 -6.58 11.59
N LEU A 162 10.68 -5.26 11.42
CA LEU A 162 11.66 -4.32 11.92
C LEU A 162 11.83 -4.44 13.45
N ILE A 163 10.72 -4.47 14.18
CA ILE A 163 10.68 -4.64 15.64
C ILE A 163 11.23 -6.03 16.04
N ARG A 164 10.84 -7.09 15.34
CA ARG A 164 11.31 -8.45 15.61
C ARG A 164 12.82 -8.59 15.40
N VAL A 165 13.38 -7.94 14.36
CA VAL A 165 14.85 -7.89 14.16
C VAL A 165 15.56 -7.22 15.32
N ALA A 166 15.00 -6.15 15.88
CA ALA A 166 15.61 -5.43 16.99
C ALA A 166 15.53 -6.19 18.33
N ARG A 167 14.36 -6.77 18.61
CA ARG A 167 14.07 -7.42 19.91
C ARG A 167 14.59 -8.85 19.98
N GLU A 168 14.41 -9.64 18.91
CA GLU A 168 14.73 -11.07 18.91
C GLU A 168 16.00 -11.38 18.10
N GLY A 169 16.40 -10.48 17.22
CA GLY A 169 17.50 -10.71 16.28
C GLY A 169 17.09 -11.69 15.16
N GLY A 170 18.09 -12.38 14.60
CA GLY A 170 17.87 -13.42 13.58
C GLY A 170 17.80 -12.91 12.15
N TRP A 171 18.50 -13.63 11.26
CA TRP A 171 18.56 -13.32 9.84
C TRP A 171 17.26 -13.61 9.11
N LYS A 172 16.45 -14.55 9.62
CA LYS A 172 15.12 -14.86 9.07
C LYS A 172 14.18 -13.64 9.14
N HIS A 173 14.17 -12.92 10.26
CA HIS A 173 13.36 -11.71 10.41
C HIS A 173 13.88 -10.59 9.50
N ALA A 174 15.21 -10.47 9.34
CA ALA A 174 15.79 -9.51 8.39
C ALA A 174 15.42 -9.82 6.94
N ALA A 175 15.45 -11.09 6.54
CA ALA A 175 15.02 -11.50 5.20
C ALA A 175 13.55 -11.16 4.96
N TRP A 176 12.65 -11.48 5.90
CA TRP A 176 11.24 -11.11 5.78
C TRP A 176 11.00 -9.60 5.79
N LEU A 177 11.78 -8.83 6.54
CA LEU A 177 11.76 -7.36 6.47
C LEU A 177 12.10 -6.89 5.05
N GLY A 178 13.18 -7.40 4.46
CA GLY A 178 13.58 -7.06 3.10
C GLY A 178 12.51 -7.41 2.06
N VAL A 179 11.92 -8.60 2.16
CA VAL A 179 10.81 -9.02 1.29
C VAL A 179 9.59 -8.11 1.49
N ALA A 180 9.20 -7.81 2.73
CA ALA A 180 8.07 -6.93 3.00
C ALA A 180 8.29 -5.52 2.41
N CYS A 181 9.47 -4.93 2.58
CA CYS A 181 9.83 -3.65 1.96
C CYS A 181 9.74 -3.71 0.42
N ALA A 182 10.23 -4.79 -0.19
CA ALA A 182 10.15 -4.97 -1.64
C ALA A 182 8.69 -5.08 -2.11
N VAL A 183 7.85 -5.85 -1.42
CA VAL A 183 6.42 -6.00 -1.74
C VAL A 183 5.69 -4.66 -1.64
N VAL A 184 5.97 -3.85 -0.60
CA VAL A 184 5.44 -2.48 -0.49
C VAL A 184 5.79 -1.66 -1.73
N ALA A 185 7.06 -1.66 -2.15
CA ALA A 185 7.51 -0.89 -3.31
C ALA A 185 6.92 -1.41 -4.64
N TRP A 186 6.78 -2.73 -4.81
CA TRP A 186 6.14 -3.33 -5.98
C TRP A 186 4.62 -3.13 -6.01
N SER A 187 3.99 -2.85 -4.87
CA SER A 187 2.58 -2.52 -4.80
C SER A 187 2.33 -1.04 -5.09
N TYR A 188 3.04 -0.15 -4.38
CA TYR A 188 2.84 1.28 -4.57
C TYR A 188 4.02 2.12 -4.03
N TRP A 189 4.72 2.83 -4.91
CA TRP A 189 5.91 3.63 -4.56
C TRP A 189 5.70 4.62 -3.43
N TYR A 190 4.57 5.32 -3.44
CA TYR A 190 4.27 6.31 -2.40
C TYR A 190 4.10 5.67 -1.02
N GLN A 191 3.49 4.48 -0.95
CA GLN A 191 3.42 3.74 0.32
C GLN A 191 4.80 3.35 0.82
N ALA A 192 5.72 2.98 -0.07
CA ALA A 192 7.10 2.68 0.33
C ALA A 192 7.79 3.89 0.95
N ILE A 193 7.61 5.09 0.37
CA ILE A 193 8.15 6.34 0.90
C ILE A 193 7.51 6.65 2.27
N PHE A 194 6.18 6.61 2.36
CA PHE A 194 5.48 6.91 3.62
C PHE A 194 5.83 5.93 4.73
N VAL A 195 5.88 4.63 4.42
CA VAL A 195 6.31 3.60 5.38
C VAL A 195 7.75 3.85 5.83
N ALA A 196 8.67 4.15 4.91
CA ALA A 196 10.05 4.46 5.26
C ALA A 196 10.15 5.65 6.22
N LEU A 197 9.41 6.74 5.97
CA LEU A 197 9.39 7.92 6.84
C LEU A 197 8.80 7.60 8.22
N LEU A 198 7.68 6.88 8.28
CA LEU A 198 7.03 6.48 9.54
C LEU A 198 7.88 5.51 10.37
N LEU A 199 8.74 4.72 9.72
CA LEU A 199 9.62 3.79 10.42
C LEU A 199 10.82 4.45 11.10
N ILE A 200 11.20 5.66 10.74
CA ILE A 200 12.35 6.35 11.35
C ILE A 200 12.22 6.43 12.87
N PRO A 201 11.12 6.99 13.44
CA PRO A 201 10.98 7.06 14.91
C PRO A 201 10.89 5.67 15.54
N VAL A 202 10.23 4.70 14.91
CA VAL A 202 10.15 3.32 15.41
C VAL A 202 11.54 2.68 15.42
N ALA A 203 12.32 2.80 14.35
CA ALA A 203 13.67 2.26 14.26
C ALA A 203 14.60 2.88 15.32
N LEU A 204 14.50 4.20 15.53
CA LEU A 204 15.30 4.89 16.56
C LEU A 204 14.95 4.43 17.97
N SER A 205 13.65 4.23 18.26
CA SER A 205 13.19 3.71 19.55
C SER A 205 13.68 2.28 19.79
N GLU A 206 13.46 1.38 18.82
CA GLU A 206 13.88 -0.02 18.94
C GLU A 206 15.41 -0.17 19.01
N LEU A 207 16.17 0.68 18.29
CA LEU A 207 17.62 0.67 18.33
C LEU A 207 18.18 1.08 19.71
N ARG A 208 17.48 2.00 20.42
CA ARG A 208 17.87 2.38 21.79
C ARG A 208 17.75 1.21 22.77
N SER A 209 16.76 0.37 22.58
CA SER A 209 16.42 -0.78 23.43
C SER A 209 17.10 -2.09 22.99
N ALA A 210 17.74 -2.11 21.80
CA ALA A 210 18.33 -3.32 21.25
C ALA A 210 19.52 -3.83 22.07
N GLY A 211 19.56 -5.13 22.35
CA GLY A 211 20.67 -5.79 23.04
C GLY A 211 22.02 -5.70 22.29
N SER A 212 22.00 -5.65 20.97
CA SER A 212 23.16 -5.43 20.11
C SER A 212 22.85 -4.46 19.00
N ARG A 213 23.13 -3.18 19.20
CA ARG A 213 22.91 -2.12 18.19
C ARG A 213 23.60 -2.43 16.87
N ARG A 214 24.89 -2.83 16.91
CA ARG A 214 25.64 -3.17 15.71
C ARG A 214 25.02 -4.35 14.94
N GLY A 215 24.61 -5.40 15.64
CA GLY A 215 23.96 -6.55 15.02
C GLY A 215 22.61 -6.19 14.40
N THR A 216 21.84 -5.35 15.06
CA THR A 216 20.54 -4.85 14.54
C THR A 216 20.73 -4.01 13.28
N ILE A 217 21.67 -3.05 13.29
CA ILE A 217 21.98 -2.20 12.12
C ILE A 217 22.44 -3.05 10.92
N LEU A 218 23.31 -4.05 11.15
CA LEU A 218 23.75 -4.95 10.09
C LEU A 218 22.60 -5.73 9.46
N ARG A 219 21.66 -6.24 10.28
CA ARG A 219 20.49 -6.98 9.79
C ARG A 219 19.51 -6.08 9.05
N TRP A 220 19.27 -4.87 9.53
CA TRP A 220 18.44 -3.88 8.82
C TRP A 220 19.09 -3.45 7.50
N GLY A 221 20.42 -3.25 7.49
CA GLY A 221 21.16 -2.96 6.27
C GLY A 221 21.06 -4.09 5.24
N ALA A 222 21.18 -5.35 5.68
CA ALA A 222 21.00 -6.50 4.81
C ALA A 222 19.55 -6.62 4.29
N ALA A 223 18.55 -6.33 5.13
CA ALA A 223 17.15 -6.27 4.71
C ALA A 223 16.93 -5.20 3.64
N LEU A 224 17.51 -4.01 3.82
CA LEU A 224 17.45 -2.94 2.81
C LEU A 224 18.16 -3.35 1.51
N GLY A 225 19.34 -3.96 1.60
CA GLY A 225 20.06 -4.49 0.42
C GLY A 225 19.23 -5.52 -0.35
N LEU A 226 18.57 -6.45 0.37
CA LEU A 226 17.66 -7.42 -0.23
C LEU A 226 16.47 -6.72 -0.91
N ALA A 227 15.83 -5.76 -0.22
CA ALA A 227 14.71 -5.00 -0.78
C ALA A 227 15.10 -4.27 -2.06
N LEU A 228 16.23 -3.57 -2.07
CA LEU A 228 16.74 -2.86 -3.25
C LEU A 228 17.04 -3.82 -4.41
N GLY A 229 17.63 -4.98 -4.13
CA GLY A 229 17.85 -6.01 -5.13
C GLY A 229 16.56 -6.54 -5.76
N LEU A 230 15.55 -6.80 -4.94
CA LEU A 230 14.24 -7.29 -5.41
C LEU A 230 13.44 -6.23 -6.18
N VAL A 231 13.65 -4.94 -5.87
CA VAL A 231 12.94 -3.82 -6.52
C VAL A 231 13.67 -3.32 -7.77
N ALA A 232 14.94 -3.69 -7.95
CA ALA A 232 15.78 -3.22 -9.06
C ALA A 232 15.12 -3.34 -10.44
N PRO A 233 14.39 -4.42 -10.78
CA PRO A 233 13.74 -4.54 -12.10
C PRO A 233 12.73 -3.41 -12.39
N ALA A 234 12.07 -2.85 -11.37
CA ALA A 234 11.16 -1.72 -11.53
C ALA A 234 11.87 -0.36 -11.33
N ALA A 235 12.82 -0.29 -10.38
CA ALA A 235 13.51 0.96 -10.06
C ALA A 235 14.49 1.41 -11.16
N ILE A 236 15.13 0.48 -11.87
CA ILE A 236 16.11 0.81 -12.92
C ILE A 236 15.45 1.51 -14.11
N PRO A 237 14.34 1.00 -14.72
CA PRO A 237 13.64 1.73 -15.78
C PRO A 237 13.20 3.13 -15.36
N MET A 238 12.66 3.26 -14.15
CA MET A 238 12.25 4.56 -13.61
C MET A 238 13.44 5.53 -13.46
N ALA A 239 14.56 5.06 -12.91
CA ALA A 239 15.75 5.89 -12.75
C ALA A 239 16.33 6.32 -14.12
N ARG A 240 16.32 5.44 -15.12
CA ARG A 240 16.74 5.77 -16.49
C ARG A 240 15.83 6.82 -17.12
N LEU A 241 14.51 6.71 -16.94
CA LEU A 241 13.58 7.72 -17.44
C LEU A 241 13.84 9.09 -16.80
N TRP A 242 14.09 9.14 -15.51
CA TRP A 242 14.39 10.40 -14.80
C TRP A 242 15.73 11.00 -15.26
N SER A 243 16.76 10.19 -15.45
CA SER A 243 18.07 10.66 -15.90
C SER A 243 18.07 11.16 -17.35
N SER A 244 17.16 10.69 -18.19
CA SER A 244 16.99 11.14 -19.57
C SER A 244 16.16 12.41 -19.71
N GLY A 245 15.77 13.06 -18.61
CA GLY A 245 14.90 14.24 -18.62
C GLY A 245 13.43 13.90 -18.90
N GLY A 246 13.10 12.61 -19.01
CA GLY A 246 11.71 12.13 -19.06
C GLY A 246 11.06 12.35 -17.71
N THR A 247 9.97 13.09 -17.68
CA THR A 247 9.20 13.24 -16.45
C THR A 247 8.14 12.14 -16.40
N PRO A 248 8.06 11.35 -15.32
CA PRO A 248 6.95 10.46 -15.15
C PRO A 248 5.67 11.31 -14.99
N GLY A 249 5.04 11.63 -16.11
CA GLY A 249 3.70 12.21 -16.18
C GLY A 249 3.46 13.48 -15.39
N GLY A 250 4.49 14.29 -15.11
CA GLY A 250 4.36 15.48 -14.28
C GLY A 250 4.55 16.77 -15.05
N THR A 251 3.63 17.71 -14.90
CA THR A 251 3.91 19.12 -15.20
C THR A 251 5.04 19.65 -14.30
N PRO A 252 5.79 20.69 -14.70
CA PRO A 252 6.80 21.32 -13.83
C PRO A 252 6.30 21.66 -12.42
N GLU A 253 5.01 21.92 -12.28
CA GLU A 253 4.34 22.16 -10.99
C GLU A 253 4.28 20.91 -10.12
N LYS A 254 4.06 19.73 -10.69
CA LYS A 254 4.12 18.45 -9.95
C LYS A 254 5.54 18.08 -9.53
N GLN A 255 6.56 18.54 -10.28
CA GLN A 255 7.97 18.32 -9.90
C GLN A 255 8.37 19.16 -8.68
N SER A 256 7.82 20.35 -8.52
CA SER A 256 8.07 21.18 -7.34
C SER A 256 7.47 20.60 -6.05
N ILE A 257 6.43 19.79 -6.15
CA ILE A 257 5.81 19.08 -5.01
C ILE A 257 6.73 17.99 -4.46
N PHE A 258 7.63 17.44 -5.26
CA PHE A 258 8.60 16.42 -4.84
C PHE A 258 9.95 16.96 -4.35
N ALA A 259 10.19 18.26 -4.38
CA ALA A 259 11.27 18.87 -3.63
C ALA A 259 10.94 18.75 -2.13
N LEU A 260 11.68 17.91 -1.40
CA LEU A 260 11.35 17.49 -0.02
C LEU A 260 10.96 18.64 0.93
N PRO A 261 11.64 19.82 0.92
CA PRO A 261 11.22 20.98 1.71
C PRO A 261 9.90 21.60 1.25
N GLY A 262 9.63 21.59 -0.06
CA GLY A 262 8.38 22.07 -0.63
C GLY A 262 7.21 21.12 -0.36
N ALA A 263 7.45 19.81 -0.36
CA ALA A 263 6.42 18.81 -0.05
C ALA A 263 5.99 18.88 1.42
N LEU A 264 6.91 19.10 2.36
CA LEU A 264 6.60 19.30 3.77
C LEU A 264 5.89 20.64 4.00
N GLY A 265 6.32 21.72 3.34
CA GLY A 265 5.65 23.02 3.42
C GLY A 265 4.28 23.04 2.79
N ASN A 266 4.10 22.33 1.66
CA ASN A 266 2.80 22.21 0.99
C ASN A 266 1.84 21.27 1.72
N SER A 267 2.30 20.22 2.39
CA SER A 267 1.42 19.39 3.22
C SER A 267 0.91 20.17 4.44
N VAL A 268 1.76 20.95 5.10
CA VAL A 268 1.32 21.82 6.21
C VAL A 268 0.45 22.97 5.70
N GLY A 269 0.82 23.61 4.58
CA GLY A 269 0.02 24.66 3.95
C GLY A 269 -1.29 24.16 3.36
N ALA A 270 -1.32 22.95 2.80
CA ALA A 270 -2.54 22.32 2.30
C ALA A 270 -3.47 21.88 3.42
N GLU A 271 -2.96 21.52 4.60
CA GLU A 271 -3.78 21.25 5.78
C GLU A 271 -4.47 22.52 6.28
N PHE A 272 -3.79 23.66 6.30
CA PHE A 272 -4.41 24.96 6.65
C PHE A 272 -5.32 25.49 5.55
N GLN A 273 -4.99 25.33 4.28
CA GLN A 273 -5.87 25.64 3.14
C GLN A 273 -6.98 24.61 3.01
N GLY A 274 -6.78 23.36 3.44
CA GLY A 274 -7.76 22.29 3.45
C GLY A 274 -8.93 22.56 4.38
N LEU A 275 -8.76 23.32 5.46
CA LEU A 275 -9.88 23.82 6.26
C LEU A 275 -10.79 24.77 5.45
N ALA A 276 -10.24 25.56 4.52
CA ALA A 276 -11.01 26.39 3.61
C ALA A 276 -11.50 25.64 2.35
N LEU A 277 -10.86 24.51 2.00
CA LEU A 277 -11.21 23.68 0.86
C LEU A 277 -12.01 22.43 1.27
N MET A 278 -12.38 22.28 2.55
CA MET A 278 -13.11 21.13 3.08
C MET A 278 -14.45 20.88 2.37
N GLU A 279 -15.05 21.89 1.77
CA GLU A 279 -16.24 21.71 0.94
C GLU A 279 -15.98 21.00 -0.39
N GLN A 280 -14.77 21.14 -0.94
CA GLN A 280 -14.40 20.55 -2.24
C GLN A 280 -13.54 19.28 -2.16
N TYR A 281 -12.77 19.11 -1.06
CA TYR A 281 -11.81 18.03 -0.87
C TYR A 281 -11.85 17.42 0.54
N GLY A 282 -12.85 17.69 1.33
CA GLY A 282 -12.94 17.46 2.77
C GLY A 282 -12.59 16.05 3.26
N ALA A 283 -12.90 15.03 2.48
CA ALA A 283 -12.57 13.66 2.84
C ALA A 283 -11.05 13.34 2.75
N ARG A 284 -10.31 13.99 1.83
CA ARG A 284 -8.87 13.72 1.62
C ARG A 284 -7.98 14.21 2.75
N VAL A 285 -8.23 15.42 3.21
CA VAL A 285 -7.41 16.05 4.26
C VAL A 285 -7.68 15.39 5.61
N PHE A 286 -8.94 15.12 5.91
CA PHE A 286 -9.34 14.48 7.17
C PHE A 286 -8.83 13.03 7.27
N SER A 287 -8.84 12.28 6.17
CA SER A 287 -8.34 10.91 6.14
C SER A 287 -6.83 10.84 6.39
N ASN A 288 -6.04 11.75 5.83
CA ASN A 288 -4.60 11.75 6.02
C ASN A 288 -4.18 12.19 7.43
N PHE A 289 -4.90 13.14 8.04
CA PHE A 289 -4.63 13.62 9.39
C PHE A 289 -4.97 12.58 10.46
N MET A 290 -6.09 11.85 10.33
CA MET A 290 -6.53 10.85 11.29
C MET A 290 -5.60 9.63 11.40
N TRP A 291 -4.65 9.45 10.48
CA TRP A 291 -3.68 8.36 10.52
C TRP A 291 -2.43 8.65 11.37
N GLY A 292 -1.99 9.88 11.38
CA GLY A 292 -0.81 10.26 12.18
C GLY A 292 -1.11 10.23 13.69
N VAL A 293 -2.32 10.60 14.09
CA VAL A 293 -2.69 10.74 15.50
C VAL A 293 -2.73 9.41 16.27
N PRO A 294 -3.39 8.32 15.80
CA PRO A 294 -3.37 7.06 16.51
C PRO A 294 -1.99 6.40 16.58
N LEU A 295 -1.14 6.61 15.57
CA LEU A 295 0.22 6.07 15.59
C LEU A 295 1.12 6.83 16.56
N ILE A 296 0.97 8.16 16.68
CA ILE A 296 1.70 9.01 17.63
C ILE A 296 1.24 8.73 19.07
N LEU A 297 -0.05 8.46 19.27
CA LEU A 297 -0.59 8.14 20.62
C LEU A 297 -0.34 6.69 21.05
N ALA A 298 0.03 5.80 20.12
CA ALA A 298 0.38 4.41 20.41
C ALA A 298 1.90 4.18 20.65
N LEU A 299 2.73 5.21 20.44
CA LEU A 299 4.18 5.24 20.72
C LEU A 299 4.46 5.89 22.06
#